data_69db2c3e1975518b3f23bcd9570a731c
#
_entry.id   69db2c3e1975518b3f23bcd9570a731c
#
_cell.length_a   1.000
_cell.length_b   1.000
_cell.length_c   1.000
_cell.angle_alpha   90.00
_cell.angle_beta   90.00
_cell.angle_gamma   90.00
#
_symmetry.space_group_name_H-M   'P 1'
#
loop_
_entity.id
_entity.type
_entity.pdbx_description
1 polymer ?
#
loop_
_entity_poly.entity_id
_entity_poly.type
_entity_poly.pdbx_seq_one_letter_code
_entity_poly.pdbx_strand_id
1 'polypeptide(L)'
;MHMRKGNGGRSGLFSPAVLLAAVFVWLGSASPRAASGDISGVVNGPDGPEAGVWVIAETDELETLLIKIVVTDDDGRFLIPELPDATFDVWVRGYGLKDSTPVESAPGAELSLSAAAATPAEAAEIYPASYWSSLLEAPPPSAFPGTGPSGNGIGR
;
A
#
# COMPACT_ATOMS: atom_id res chain seq x y z
N MET A 1 -47.74 -52.08 66.53
CA MET A 1 -48.63 -52.64 65.52
C MET A 1 -48.38 -51.87 64.23
N HIS A 2 -47.64 -52.49 63.32
CA HIS A 2 -47.93 -52.60 61.87
C HIS A 2 -48.18 -51.28 61.14
N MET A 3 -47.67 -50.95 60.07
CA MET A 3 -47.13 -51.48 58.84
C MET A 3 -46.64 -50.28 58.00
N ARG A 4 -45.47 -50.33 57.43
CA ARG A 4 -45.08 -50.63 56.03
C ARG A 4 -45.42 -49.58 54.95
N LYS A 5 -44.36 -49.12 54.37
CA LYS A 5 -44.06 -49.13 52.94
C LYS A 5 -44.54 -47.97 52.06
N GLY A 6 -43.65 -47.39 51.35
CA GLY A 6 -43.89 -46.55 50.20
C GLY A 6 -42.60 -45.99 49.62
N ASN A 7 -41.90 -46.89 48.92
CA ASN A 7 -40.78 -46.54 48.08
C ASN A 7 -41.25 -45.88 46.80
N GLY A 8 -40.76 -44.74 46.43
CA GLY A 8 -41.05 -44.03 45.19
C GLY A 8 -39.82 -43.31 44.67
N GLY A 9 -38.93 -44.10 44.07
CA GLY A 9 -37.78 -43.53 43.32
C GLY A 9 -38.27 -42.75 42.08
N ARG A 10 -37.84 -41.53 41.98
CA ARG A 10 -37.90 -40.75 40.74
C ARG A 10 -36.48 -40.55 40.25
N SER A 11 -36.11 -41.39 39.30
CA SER A 11 -34.96 -41.24 38.45
C SER A 11 -35.09 -39.93 37.63
N GLY A 12 -34.36 -38.91 38.04
CA GLY A 12 -34.17 -37.71 37.23
C GLY A 12 -33.15 -38.00 36.11
N LEU A 13 -33.66 -37.99 34.89
CA LEU A 13 -32.80 -37.99 33.68
C LEU A 13 -31.99 -36.70 33.66
N PHE A 14 -30.70 -36.83 33.87
CA PHE A 14 -29.76 -35.78 33.53
C PHE A 14 -29.58 -35.77 32.01
N SER A 15 -30.10 -34.75 31.36
CA SER A 15 -29.86 -34.45 29.96
C SER A 15 -28.45 -33.81 29.88
N PRO A 16 -27.50 -34.37 29.12
CA PRO A 16 -26.25 -33.68 28.89
C PRO A 16 -26.48 -32.54 27.87
N ALA A 17 -26.50 -31.33 28.37
CA ALA A 17 -26.43 -30.17 27.50
C ALA A 17 -25.05 -30.17 26.83
N VAL A 18 -25.04 -30.52 25.55
CA VAL A 18 -23.87 -30.42 24.68
C VAL A 18 -23.57 -28.94 24.47
N LEU A 19 -22.60 -28.41 25.21
CA LEU A 19 -21.97 -27.11 24.99
C LEU A 19 -21.08 -27.20 23.74
N LEU A 20 -21.63 -26.85 22.59
CA LEU A 20 -20.87 -26.60 21.35
C LEU A 20 -20.10 -25.30 21.56
N ALA A 21 -18.87 -25.41 22.07
CA ALA A 21 -17.92 -24.32 22.07
C ALA A 21 -17.48 -24.08 20.61
N ALA A 22 -18.02 -23.06 19.97
CA ALA A 22 -17.53 -22.57 18.69
C ALA A 22 -16.12 -21.99 18.91
N VAL A 23 -15.10 -22.78 18.59
CA VAL A 23 -13.72 -22.29 18.51
C VAL A 23 -13.65 -21.42 17.25
N PHE A 24 -13.78 -20.11 17.43
CA PHE A 24 -13.46 -19.13 16.41
C PHE A 24 -11.93 -19.13 16.25
N VAL A 25 -11.45 -19.92 15.31
CA VAL A 25 -10.06 -19.83 14.87
C VAL A 25 -9.91 -18.50 14.14
N TRP A 26 -9.39 -17.51 14.84
CA TRP A 26 -8.89 -16.28 14.24
C TRP A 26 -7.68 -16.68 13.39
N LEU A 27 -7.92 -16.86 12.09
CA LEU A 27 -6.87 -16.84 11.09
C LEU A 27 -6.37 -15.39 10.99
N GLY A 28 -5.52 -15.01 11.93
CA GLY A 28 -4.76 -13.78 11.80
C GLY A 28 -3.97 -13.86 10.51
N SER A 29 -4.22 -12.95 9.59
CA SER A 29 -3.39 -12.76 8.41
C SER A 29 -1.99 -12.41 8.92
N ALA A 30 -1.11 -13.41 8.98
CA ALA A 30 0.28 -13.18 9.29
C ALA A 30 0.85 -12.36 8.12
N SER A 31 1.12 -11.09 8.35
CA SER A 31 1.93 -10.31 7.43
C SER A 31 3.25 -11.05 7.22
N PRO A 32 3.72 -11.21 5.99
CA PRO A 32 5.03 -11.82 5.75
C PRO A 32 6.07 -10.98 6.50
N ARG A 33 6.72 -11.63 7.46
CA ARG A 33 7.83 -11.00 8.18
C ARG A 33 9.01 -10.98 7.23
N ALA A 34 9.63 -9.82 7.06
CA ALA A 34 10.85 -9.68 6.29
C ALA A 34 11.91 -10.67 6.77
N ALA A 35 12.63 -11.30 5.86
CA ALA A 35 13.83 -12.03 6.18
C ALA A 35 14.92 -11.04 6.65
N SER A 36 15.99 -11.54 7.28
CA SER A 36 17.03 -10.66 7.83
C SER A 36 17.80 -9.83 6.80
N GLY A 37 17.55 -10.01 5.51
CA GLY A 37 18.13 -9.25 4.41
C GLY A 37 17.11 -8.36 3.68
N ASP A 38 15.89 -8.24 4.17
CA ASP A 38 14.82 -7.54 3.47
C ASP A 38 14.41 -6.29 4.25
N ILE A 39 13.87 -5.28 3.56
CA ILE A 39 13.10 -4.18 4.16
C ILE A 39 11.67 -4.33 3.70
N SER A 40 10.73 -4.29 4.64
CA SER A 40 9.29 -4.38 4.35
C SER A 40 8.54 -3.22 4.98
N GLY A 41 7.27 -3.05 4.58
CA GLY A 41 6.45 -2.03 5.22
C GLY A 41 5.17 -1.72 4.46
N VAL A 42 4.61 -0.56 4.79
CA VAL A 42 3.39 -0.05 4.18
C VAL A 42 3.58 1.43 3.81
N VAL A 43 3.00 1.82 2.68
CA VAL A 43 2.89 3.21 2.26
C VAL A 43 1.47 3.68 2.47
N ASN A 44 1.29 4.80 3.15
CA ASN A 44 0.00 5.43 3.38
C ASN A 44 -0.07 6.76 2.64
N GLY A 45 -1.08 6.91 1.82
CA GLY A 45 -1.47 8.17 1.19
C GLY A 45 -2.51 8.94 2.00
N PRO A 46 -3.06 10.03 1.46
CA PRO A 46 -4.08 10.84 2.13
C PRO A 46 -5.36 10.08 2.46
N ASP A 47 -5.73 9.11 1.63
CA ASP A 47 -7.00 8.37 1.73
C ASP A 47 -6.84 6.95 2.31
N GLY A 48 -5.63 6.57 2.71
CA GLY A 48 -5.33 5.22 3.25
C GLY A 48 -4.11 4.59 2.58
N PRO A 49 -4.01 3.24 2.57
CA PRO A 49 -2.93 2.55 1.91
C PRO A 49 -2.81 2.94 0.43
N GLU A 50 -1.58 3.23 -0.02
CA GLU A 50 -1.30 3.73 -1.37
C GLU A 50 -0.75 2.61 -2.25
N ALA A 51 -1.56 2.18 -3.22
CA ALA A 51 -1.20 1.12 -4.16
C ALA A 51 -0.46 1.65 -5.39
N GLY A 52 0.41 0.82 -5.98
CA GLY A 52 1.04 1.13 -7.27
C GLY A 52 2.12 2.22 -7.21
N VAL A 53 2.60 2.57 -6.02
CA VAL A 53 3.70 3.53 -5.87
C VAL A 53 5.05 2.83 -5.78
N TRP A 54 6.08 3.52 -6.20
CA TRP A 54 7.45 3.03 -6.13
C TRP A 54 8.03 3.32 -4.75
N VAL A 55 8.58 2.27 -4.13
CA VAL A 55 9.43 2.38 -2.95
C VAL A 55 10.86 2.15 -3.40
N ILE A 56 11.69 3.13 -3.16
CA ILE A 56 13.07 3.18 -3.62
C ILE A 56 13.97 3.08 -2.41
N ALA A 57 14.92 2.15 -2.43
CA ALA A 57 15.98 2.03 -1.44
C ALA A 57 17.31 2.23 -2.13
N GLU A 58 18.08 3.19 -1.69
CA GLU A 58 19.40 3.52 -2.25
C GLU A 58 20.45 3.64 -1.18
N THR A 59 21.69 3.27 -1.53
CA THR A 59 22.86 3.41 -0.66
C THR A 59 24.10 3.67 -1.47
N ASP A 60 25.00 4.51 -0.95
CA ASP A 60 26.34 4.78 -1.46
C ASP A 60 27.44 4.20 -0.55
N GLU A 61 27.07 3.48 0.53
CA GLU A 61 28.03 2.84 1.44
C GLU A 61 28.81 1.67 0.81
N LEU A 62 28.36 1.20 -0.36
CA LEU A 62 29.00 0.09 -1.08
C LEU A 62 30.02 0.60 -2.10
N GLU A 63 30.82 -0.30 -2.69
CA GLU A 63 31.78 0.07 -3.76
C GLU A 63 31.12 0.76 -4.96
N THR A 64 29.84 0.49 -5.19
CA THR A 64 29.01 1.12 -6.22
C THR A 64 27.66 1.50 -5.64
N LEU A 65 27.09 2.60 -6.15
CA LEU A 65 25.73 3.00 -5.82
C LEU A 65 24.77 1.83 -6.10
N LEU A 66 24.03 1.42 -5.09
CA LEU A 66 22.98 0.41 -5.22
C LEU A 66 21.61 1.07 -5.06
N ILE A 67 20.75 0.83 -6.04
CA ILE A 67 19.34 1.27 -6.00
C ILE A 67 18.46 0.06 -6.24
N LYS A 68 17.52 -0.20 -5.34
CA LYS A 68 16.44 -1.17 -5.54
C LYS A 68 15.08 -0.47 -5.49
N ILE A 69 14.22 -0.86 -6.41
CA ILE A 69 12.88 -0.27 -6.55
C ILE A 69 11.87 -1.41 -6.57
N VAL A 70 10.84 -1.27 -5.75
CA VAL A 70 9.67 -2.15 -5.73
C VAL A 70 8.40 -1.32 -5.83
N VAL A 71 7.28 -1.99 -6.13
CA VAL A 71 5.96 -1.35 -6.23
C VAL A 71 5.07 -1.88 -5.12
N THR A 72 4.28 -1.02 -4.51
CA THR A 72 3.31 -1.41 -3.48
C THR A 72 2.17 -2.22 -4.08
N ASP A 73 1.66 -3.19 -3.32
CA ASP A 73 0.46 -3.95 -3.64
C ASP A 73 -0.83 -3.15 -3.39
N ASP A 74 -2.00 -3.79 -3.58
CA ASP A 74 -3.32 -3.18 -3.41
C ASP A 74 -3.59 -2.73 -1.96
N ASP A 75 -2.86 -3.27 -0.98
CA ASP A 75 -2.93 -2.90 0.43
C ASP A 75 -1.83 -1.89 0.82
N GLY A 76 -1.11 -1.31 -0.15
CA GLY A 76 0.00 -0.39 0.07
C GLY A 76 1.25 -1.04 0.64
N ARG A 77 1.35 -2.37 0.66
CA ARG A 77 2.48 -3.10 1.23
C ARG A 77 3.60 -3.25 0.23
N PHE A 78 4.83 -3.26 0.75
CA PHE A 78 6.02 -3.51 -0.05
C PHE A 78 7.01 -4.43 0.65
N LEU A 79 7.85 -5.07 -0.16
CA LEU A 79 9.00 -5.86 0.29
C LEU A 79 10.16 -5.60 -0.66
N ILE A 80 11.27 -5.12 -0.13
CA ILE A 80 12.54 -4.96 -0.85
C ILE A 80 13.46 -6.10 -0.42
N PRO A 81 13.61 -7.16 -1.24
CA PRO A 81 14.31 -8.36 -0.85
C PRO A 81 15.83 -8.25 -1.04
N GLU A 82 16.57 -9.11 -0.33
CA GLU A 82 17.98 -9.40 -0.57
C GLU A 82 18.88 -8.16 -0.60
N LEU A 83 18.72 -7.31 0.41
CA LEU A 83 19.59 -6.16 0.59
C LEU A 83 20.89 -6.58 1.30
N PRO A 84 22.04 -6.08 0.87
CA PRO A 84 23.31 -6.24 1.59
C PRO A 84 23.27 -5.50 2.93
N ASP A 85 24.18 -5.84 3.81
CA ASP A 85 24.35 -5.17 5.11
C ASP A 85 24.95 -3.77 4.91
N ALA A 86 24.08 -2.77 4.81
CA ALA A 86 24.35 -1.36 4.63
C ALA A 86 23.15 -0.53 5.12
N THR A 87 23.34 0.76 5.31
CA THR A 87 22.27 1.71 5.55
C THR A 87 21.68 2.17 4.23
N PHE A 88 20.37 2.22 4.13
CA PHE A 88 19.64 2.63 2.94
C PHE A 88 18.78 3.86 3.23
N ASP A 89 18.79 4.79 2.30
CA ASP A 89 17.77 5.83 2.20
C ASP A 89 16.55 5.26 1.48
N VAL A 90 15.42 5.14 2.21
CA VAL A 90 14.18 4.57 1.69
C VAL A 90 13.13 5.66 1.54
N TRP A 91 12.59 5.80 0.33
CA TRP A 91 11.64 6.85 0.02
C TRP A 91 10.62 6.42 -1.05
N VAL A 92 9.57 7.22 -1.23
CA VAL A 92 8.42 6.89 -2.08
C VAL A 92 8.29 7.88 -3.23
N ARG A 93 7.98 7.37 -4.42
CA ARG A 93 7.63 8.12 -5.63
C ARG A 93 6.42 7.50 -6.32
N GLY A 94 5.51 8.31 -6.83
CA GLY A 94 4.35 7.83 -7.58
C GLY A 94 3.71 8.92 -8.42
N TYR A 95 2.87 8.52 -9.37
CA TYR A 95 2.16 9.47 -10.22
C TYR A 95 1.22 10.35 -9.38
N GLY A 96 1.32 11.67 -9.58
CA GLY A 96 0.55 12.65 -8.81
C GLY A 96 1.02 12.85 -7.37
N LEU A 97 2.09 12.18 -6.97
CA LEU A 97 2.69 12.30 -5.65
C LEU A 97 4.01 13.08 -5.74
N LYS A 98 4.35 13.75 -4.65
CA LYS A 98 5.70 14.27 -4.47
C LYS A 98 6.60 13.20 -3.86
N ASP A 99 7.88 13.28 -4.15
CA ASP A 99 8.87 12.42 -3.50
C ASP A 99 8.80 12.61 -1.98
N SER A 100 8.77 11.50 -1.25
CA SER A 100 8.79 11.57 0.21
C SER A 100 10.19 11.91 0.72
N THR A 101 10.28 12.42 1.94
CA THR A 101 11.58 12.52 2.62
C THR A 101 12.14 11.11 2.82
N PRO A 102 13.42 10.88 2.47
CA PRO A 102 14.09 9.61 2.73
C PRO A 102 14.12 9.27 4.23
N VAL A 103 14.00 7.99 4.51
CA VAL A 103 14.11 7.40 5.86
C VAL A 103 15.29 6.45 5.86
N GLU A 104 16.30 6.74 6.67
CA GLU A 104 17.43 5.84 6.86
C GLU A 104 16.96 4.53 7.50
N SER A 105 17.35 3.41 6.91
CA SER A 105 16.95 2.08 7.37
C SER A 105 17.98 1.02 7.02
N ALA A 106 18.00 -0.05 7.80
CA ALA A 106 18.85 -1.23 7.56
C ALA A 106 17.99 -2.47 7.23
N PRO A 107 18.58 -3.49 6.58
CA PRO A 107 17.91 -4.77 6.35
C PRO A 107 17.32 -5.35 7.63
N GLY A 108 16.13 -5.94 7.53
CA GLY A 108 15.33 -6.46 8.65
C GLY A 108 14.32 -5.47 9.22
N ALA A 109 14.32 -4.22 8.76
CA ALA A 109 13.38 -3.19 9.23
C ALA A 109 11.98 -3.35 8.63
N GLU A 110 10.99 -2.89 9.40
CA GLU A 110 9.60 -2.71 8.96
C GLU A 110 9.27 -1.22 9.02
N LEU A 111 8.89 -0.63 7.88
CA LEU A 111 8.69 0.81 7.73
C LEU A 111 7.22 1.17 7.50
N SER A 112 6.85 2.35 7.99
CA SER A 112 5.59 3.01 7.62
C SER A 112 5.93 4.32 6.93
N LEU A 113 5.78 4.36 5.61
CA LEU A 113 6.08 5.51 4.77
C LEU A 113 4.81 6.29 4.44
N SER A 114 4.96 7.57 4.14
CA SER A 114 3.84 8.43 3.78
C SER A 114 4.02 8.99 2.38
N ALA A 115 2.96 8.88 1.57
CA ALA A 115 2.85 9.51 0.28
C ALA A 115 1.99 10.78 0.38
N ALA A 116 2.37 11.85 -0.28
CA ALA A 116 1.61 13.10 -0.31
C ALA A 116 1.36 13.54 -1.75
N ALA A 117 0.17 14.05 -2.03
CA ALA A 117 -0.17 14.58 -3.34
C ALA A 117 0.77 15.75 -3.72
N ALA A 118 1.26 15.74 -4.96
CA ALA A 118 2.05 16.82 -5.49
C ALA A 118 1.14 17.97 -5.93
N THR A 119 1.55 19.18 -5.63
CA THR A 119 0.99 20.37 -6.31
C THR A 119 1.45 20.40 -7.77
N PRO A 120 0.78 21.13 -8.67
CA PRO A 120 1.23 21.26 -10.06
C PRO A 120 2.68 21.77 -10.20
N ALA A 121 3.13 22.61 -9.29
CA ALA A 121 4.51 23.11 -9.29
C ALA A 121 5.52 22.02 -8.91
N GLU A 122 5.25 21.27 -7.84
CA GLU A 122 6.10 20.14 -7.40
C GLU A 122 6.14 19.03 -8.46
N ALA A 123 4.98 18.72 -9.03
CA ALA A 123 4.90 17.73 -10.10
C ALA A 123 5.68 18.17 -11.35
N ALA A 124 5.74 19.47 -11.65
CA ALA A 124 6.51 20.01 -12.79
C ALA A 124 8.02 19.79 -12.64
N GLU A 125 8.53 19.65 -11.43
CA GLU A 125 9.95 19.39 -11.15
C GLU A 125 10.30 17.91 -11.33
N ILE A 126 9.34 17.01 -11.09
CA ILE A 126 9.55 15.55 -11.06
C ILE A 126 9.30 14.93 -12.43
N TYR A 127 8.22 15.34 -13.13
CA TYR A 127 7.76 14.67 -14.33
C TYR A 127 8.31 15.29 -15.60
N PRO A 128 8.67 14.45 -16.62
CA PRO A 128 9.16 14.97 -17.91
C PRO A 128 8.07 15.72 -18.67
N ALA A 129 8.47 16.59 -19.59
CA ALA A 129 7.57 17.38 -20.41
C ALA A 129 6.53 16.55 -21.19
N SER A 130 6.85 15.29 -21.54
CA SER A 130 5.94 14.36 -22.18
C SER A 130 4.75 13.99 -21.31
N TYR A 131 4.93 13.88 -20.00
CA TYR A 131 3.84 13.65 -19.05
C TYR A 131 2.84 14.82 -19.08
N TRP A 132 3.34 16.05 -19.00
CA TRP A 132 2.50 17.24 -19.04
C TRP A 132 1.77 17.39 -20.37
N SER A 133 2.43 17.07 -21.47
CA SER A 133 1.82 17.08 -22.80
C SER A 133 0.67 16.07 -22.91
N SER A 134 0.74 14.95 -22.19
CA SER A 134 -0.32 13.93 -22.19
C SER A 134 -1.57 14.37 -21.42
N LEU A 135 -1.44 15.33 -20.50
CA LEU A 135 -2.54 15.88 -19.72
C LEU A 135 -3.22 17.07 -20.40
N LEU A 136 -2.69 17.55 -21.52
CA LEU A 136 -3.30 18.66 -22.27
C LEU A 136 -4.58 18.21 -22.93
N GLU A 137 -5.70 18.82 -22.54
CA GLU A 137 -6.96 18.69 -23.25
C GLU A 137 -6.95 19.66 -24.44
N ALA A 138 -7.08 19.10 -25.65
CA ALA A 138 -7.21 19.94 -26.83
C ALA A 138 -8.53 20.75 -26.75
N PRO A 139 -8.48 22.07 -26.88
CA PRO A 139 -9.69 22.87 -26.91
C PRO A 139 -10.63 22.39 -28.02
N PRO A 140 -11.96 22.53 -27.87
CA PRO A 140 -12.89 22.10 -28.88
C PRO A 140 -12.69 22.93 -30.17
N PRO A 141 -12.99 22.39 -31.35
CA PRO A 141 -12.81 23.10 -32.62
C PRO A 141 -13.48 24.50 -32.67
N SER A 142 -14.53 24.70 -31.88
CA SER A 142 -15.21 25.98 -31.74
C SER A 142 -14.41 27.07 -31.03
N ALA A 143 -13.34 26.67 -30.27
CA ALA A 143 -12.45 27.62 -29.61
C ALA A 143 -11.40 28.21 -30.56
N PHE A 144 -11.28 27.67 -31.79
CA PHE A 144 -10.34 28.17 -32.78
C PHE A 144 -11.08 29.08 -33.77
N PRO A 145 -10.49 30.21 -34.13
CA PRO A 145 -11.02 31.01 -35.22
C PRO A 145 -11.16 30.17 -36.51
N GLY A 146 -12.17 30.38 -37.28
CA GLY A 146 -12.47 29.60 -38.49
C GLY A 146 -11.27 29.40 -39.39
N THR A 147 -11.31 28.30 -40.15
CA THR A 147 -10.28 27.98 -41.17
C THR A 147 -10.59 28.73 -42.47
N GLY A 148 -9.57 29.24 -43.13
CA GLY A 148 -9.70 29.94 -44.41
C GLY A 148 -9.02 31.29 -44.38
N PRO A 149 -9.25 32.13 -45.40
CA PRO A 149 -8.54 33.41 -45.55
C PRO A 149 -8.73 34.37 -44.37
N SER A 150 -9.78 34.20 -43.60
CA SER A 150 -10.11 35.01 -42.41
C SER A 150 -9.97 34.24 -41.11
N GLY A 151 -9.45 33.03 -41.13
CA GLY A 151 -9.30 32.17 -39.97
C GLY A 151 -7.93 32.27 -39.28
N ASN A 152 -7.46 31.17 -38.72
CA ASN A 152 -6.19 31.06 -37.98
C ASN A 152 -4.92 31.21 -38.87
N GLY A 153 -5.05 31.57 -40.14
CA GLY A 153 -3.93 31.73 -41.05
C GLY A 153 -3.33 30.43 -41.59
N ILE A 154 -3.85 29.26 -41.22
CA ILE A 154 -3.45 27.99 -41.79
C ILE A 154 -4.30 27.71 -43.00
N GLY A 155 -3.76 28.00 -44.18
CA GLY A 155 -4.30 27.57 -45.45
C GLY A 155 -4.19 26.05 -45.63
N ARG A 156 -5.21 25.43 -46.17
CA ARG A 156 -5.10 24.04 -46.65
C ARG A 156 -4.39 23.98 -47.97
#